data_de270f1b147cfb186c8cce9996fd9ae0
#
_entry.id   de270f1b147cfb186c8cce9996fd9ae0
#
_cell.length_a   1.000
_cell.length_b   1.000
_cell.length_c   1.000
_cell.angle_alpha   90.00
_cell.angle_beta   90.00
_cell.angle_gamma   90.00
#
_symmetry.space_group_name_H-M   'P 1'
#
loop_
_entity.id
_entity.type
_entity.pdbx_description
1 polymer ?
#
loop_
_entity_poly.entity_id
_entity_poly.type
_entity_poly.pdbx_seq_one_letter_code
_entity_poly.pdbx_strand_id
1 'polypeptide(L)'
;MTTQDSTSKFRVLIAGGGVGALETLLALRELAPQRTAITMLAPNAEFVYRPMTVREPFSYPEARHYPLAPVLAEAGAELIVDKLAWVDPAKRTAHTSAGAEIEYDALVIAMGARIHPRYAHALTIDDRKLDETFRGLIQDIEEGYVDSVAFVSPGRMAWPLPLYELALMTAGRAYDMNVDLETTIVTPEDRPLAIFGSSVSDAVEQLLSEAHIQTIGSAYAEVPHMGVVVINPGERRLNAKRVVALPELYGPSLRGIPLSEHGFLRTDPHGRVSDVEHVYAAGDATDFAVKYGGIAAQQADAVAESIAAEAGAQLTPEPFHPLIHGILLTADEPRYLTARITGGHGFSSEISETPSWSPPSKIAAKYLSPYLEGLDRAGAPAVA
;
A
#
# COMPACT_ATOMS: atom_id res chain seq x y z
N MET A 1 18.51 49.61 8.07
CA MET A 1 18.35 49.00 6.76
C MET A 1 18.85 47.57 6.91
N THR A 2 17.97 46.68 7.31
CA THR A 2 18.23 45.25 7.41
C THR A 2 17.88 44.63 6.06
N THR A 3 18.89 44.29 5.29
CA THR A 3 18.75 43.45 4.11
C THR A 3 18.21 42.10 4.58
N GLN A 4 16.94 41.84 4.33
CA GLN A 4 16.41 40.47 4.30
C GLN A 4 17.14 39.75 3.16
N ASP A 5 18.12 38.94 3.49
CA ASP A 5 18.62 37.88 2.62
C ASP A 5 17.41 36.99 2.31
N SER A 6 16.83 37.15 1.12
CA SER A 6 15.85 36.20 0.60
C SER A 6 16.61 34.95 0.18
N THR A 7 17.01 34.15 1.14
CA THR A 7 17.45 32.79 0.85
C THR A 7 16.31 32.09 0.12
N SER A 8 16.50 31.74 -1.14
CA SER A 8 15.53 30.99 -1.93
C SER A 8 15.20 29.69 -1.17
N LYS A 9 13.92 29.39 -1.00
CA LYS A 9 13.49 28.16 -0.34
C LYS A 9 13.99 26.93 -1.10
N PHE A 10 14.34 25.89 -0.37
CA PHE A 10 14.73 24.59 -0.91
C PHE A 10 13.56 23.95 -1.65
N ARG A 11 13.70 23.72 -2.96
CA ARG A 11 12.64 23.24 -3.86
C ARG A 11 12.50 21.71 -3.73
N VAL A 12 11.38 21.26 -3.25
CA VAL A 12 11.06 19.82 -3.14
C VAL A 12 9.98 19.47 -4.14
N LEU A 13 10.29 18.58 -5.08
CA LEU A 13 9.31 18.00 -6.00
C LEU A 13 8.90 16.61 -5.48
N ILE A 14 7.62 16.42 -5.19
CA ILE A 14 7.05 15.13 -4.78
C ILE A 14 6.28 14.55 -5.96
N ALA A 15 6.77 13.47 -6.55
CA ALA A 15 6.11 12.76 -7.65
C ALA A 15 5.25 11.61 -7.12
N GLY A 16 3.94 11.81 -7.12
CA GLY A 16 2.90 10.91 -6.62
C GLY A 16 1.82 11.67 -5.87
N GLY A 17 0.67 11.04 -5.64
CA GLY A 17 -0.46 11.57 -4.87
C GLY A 17 -1.02 10.54 -3.88
N GLY A 18 -0.24 9.50 -3.55
CA GLY A 18 -0.61 8.46 -2.60
C GLY A 18 -0.07 8.71 -1.19
N VAL A 19 -0.12 7.67 -0.36
CA VAL A 19 0.27 7.72 1.07
C VAL A 19 1.67 8.29 1.26
N GLY A 20 2.69 7.75 0.59
CA GLY A 20 4.07 8.23 0.76
C GLY A 20 4.25 9.69 0.34
N ALA A 21 3.52 10.16 -0.69
CA ALA A 21 3.57 11.55 -1.13
C ALA A 21 2.92 12.49 -0.12
N LEU A 22 1.74 12.16 0.38
CA LEU A 22 1.01 12.98 1.35
C LEU A 22 1.70 12.98 2.72
N GLU A 23 2.21 11.84 3.17
CA GLU A 23 2.97 11.79 4.42
C GLU A 23 4.24 12.65 4.32
N THR A 24 5.00 12.55 3.22
CA THR A 24 6.18 13.41 2.98
C THR A 24 5.81 14.90 3.00
N LEU A 25 4.71 15.29 2.35
CA LEU A 25 4.21 16.65 2.33
C LEU A 25 3.94 17.17 3.74
N LEU A 26 3.13 16.43 4.50
CA LEU A 26 2.71 16.83 5.85
C LEU A 26 3.90 16.84 6.82
N ALA A 27 4.78 15.85 6.75
CA ALA A 27 5.99 15.79 7.55
C ALA A 27 6.92 16.99 7.27
N LEU A 28 7.17 17.35 6.01
CA LEU A 28 7.98 18.50 5.65
C LEU A 28 7.37 19.83 6.13
N ARG A 29 6.05 19.93 6.14
CA ARG A 29 5.36 21.12 6.69
C ARG A 29 5.56 21.28 8.19
N GLU A 30 5.63 20.18 8.92
CA GLU A 30 5.94 20.20 10.36
C GLU A 30 7.44 20.45 10.60
N LEU A 31 8.32 19.73 9.88
CA LEU A 31 9.76 19.72 10.14
C LEU A 31 10.51 20.94 9.58
N ALA A 32 10.06 21.50 8.44
CA ALA A 32 10.75 22.57 7.72
C ALA A 32 9.80 23.60 7.07
N PRO A 33 8.80 24.16 7.76
CA PRO A 33 7.68 24.93 7.17
C PRO A 33 8.12 26.18 6.42
N GLN A 34 9.20 26.86 6.87
CA GLN A 34 9.70 28.09 6.29
C GLN A 34 10.85 27.87 5.29
N ARG A 35 11.38 26.65 5.21
CA ARG A 35 12.61 26.33 4.50
C ARG A 35 12.37 25.71 3.13
N THR A 36 11.22 25.06 2.95
CA THR A 36 10.90 24.30 1.73
C THR A 36 9.82 24.98 0.88
N ALA A 37 9.98 24.92 -0.44
CA ALA A 37 8.91 25.18 -1.41
C ALA A 37 8.55 23.83 -2.05
N ILE A 38 7.32 23.37 -1.79
CA ILE A 38 6.90 22.02 -2.18
C ILE A 38 5.96 22.10 -3.38
N THR A 39 6.28 21.32 -4.41
CA THR A 39 5.40 21.06 -5.56
C THR A 39 5.08 19.57 -5.58
N MET A 40 3.82 19.21 -5.65
CA MET A 40 3.36 17.82 -5.84
C MET A 40 2.93 17.63 -7.30
N LEU A 41 3.52 16.63 -7.96
CA LEU A 41 3.17 16.18 -9.30
C LEU A 41 2.40 14.87 -9.20
N ALA A 42 1.08 14.91 -9.38
CA ALA A 42 0.21 13.75 -9.22
C ALA A 42 -0.63 13.49 -10.46
N PRO A 43 -0.82 12.22 -10.91
CA PRO A 43 -1.60 11.91 -12.10
C PRO A 43 -3.10 12.13 -11.92
N ASN A 44 -3.58 12.15 -10.67
CA ASN A 44 -4.97 12.34 -10.30
C ASN A 44 -5.08 13.52 -9.34
N ALA A 45 -6.22 14.19 -9.37
CA ALA A 45 -6.51 15.32 -8.47
C ALA A 45 -7.01 14.89 -7.08
N GLU A 46 -7.12 13.57 -6.83
CA GLU A 46 -7.66 12.99 -5.60
C GLU A 46 -6.75 11.89 -5.05
N PHE A 47 -6.75 11.77 -3.74
CA PHE A 47 -6.24 10.64 -2.99
C PHE A 47 -7.39 9.71 -2.62
N VAL A 48 -7.28 8.43 -2.96
CA VAL A 48 -8.25 7.38 -2.59
C VAL A 48 -7.69 6.55 -1.44
N TYR A 49 -8.46 6.40 -0.36
CA TYR A 49 -8.08 5.58 0.80
C TYR A 49 -8.27 4.08 0.50
N ARG A 50 -7.45 3.55 -0.41
CA ARG A 50 -7.56 2.22 -1.02
C ARG A 50 -7.63 1.02 -0.06
N PRO A 51 -7.02 1.01 1.16
CA PRO A 51 -7.11 -0.18 2.00
C PRO A 51 -8.52 -0.60 2.41
N MET A 52 -9.51 0.28 2.25
CA MET A 52 -10.91 0.00 2.55
C MET A 52 -11.71 -0.54 1.35
N THR A 53 -11.16 -0.51 0.13
CA THR A 53 -11.85 -1.03 -1.07
C THR A 53 -12.16 -2.53 -0.98
N VAL A 54 -11.46 -3.28 -0.14
CA VAL A 54 -11.72 -4.71 0.10
C VAL A 54 -13.13 -4.98 0.66
N ARG A 55 -13.82 -3.97 1.22
CA ARG A 55 -15.19 -4.09 1.75
C ARG A 55 -16.28 -3.77 0.74
N GLU A 56 -15.95 -3.02 -0.32
CA GLU A 56 -16.94 -2.53 -1.28
C GLU A 56 -17.76 -3.65 -1.95
N PRO A 57 -17.16 -4.80 -2.37
CA PRO A 57 -17.93 -5.89 -2.97
C PRO A 57 -19.00 -6.50 -2.05
N PHE A 58 -18.88 -6.30 -0.74
CA PHE A 58 -19.79 -6.81 0.29
C PHE A 58 -20.85 -5.78 0.72
N SER A 59 -21.13 -4.79 -0.14
CA SER A 59 -22.15 -3.74 0.11
C SER A 59 -21.81 -2.77 1.25
N TYR A 60 -20.54 -2.61 1.58
CA TYR A 60 -20.07 -1.52 2.45
C TYR A 60 -19.90 -0.24 1.62
N PRO A 61 -19.88 0.94 2.28
CA PRO A 61 -19.61 2.20 1.61
C PRO A 61 -18.30 2.20 0.84
N GLU A 62 -18.27 2.90 -0.27
CA GLU A 62 -17.06 3.12 -1.07
C GLU A 62 -15.91 3.72 -0.25
N ALA A 63 -14.69 3.45 -0.66
CA ALA A 63 -13.51 4.03 -0.07
C ALA A 63 -13.54 5.56 -0.18
N ARG A 64 -13.07 6.25 0.85
CA ARG A 64 -13.08 7.71 0.85
C ARG A 64 -12.12 8.30 -0.15
N HIS A 65 -12.57 9.35 -0.83
CA HIS A 65 -11.84 10.18 -1.75
C HIS A 65 -11.54 11.54 -1.12
N TYR A 66 -10.31 12.00 -1.21
CA TYR A 66 -9.87 13.27 -0.66
C TYR A 66 -9.27 14.11 -1.80
N PRO A 67 -9.88 15.25 -2.17
CA PRO A 67 -9.31 16.16 -3.15
C PRO A 67 -7.93 16.67 -2.71
N LEU A 68 -6.91 16.57 -3.58
CA LEU A 68 -5.55 16.98 -3.26
C LEU A 68 -5.39 18.50 -3.17
N ALA A 69 -6.13 19.27 -3.97
CA ALA A 69 -5.97 20.72 -4.03
C ALA A 69 -6.21 21.42 -2.67
N PRO A 70 -7.25 21.12 -1.88
CA PRO A 70 -7.41 21.68 -0.54
C PRO A 70 -6.28 21.29 0.42
N VAL A 71 -5.85 20.03 0.40
CA VAL A 71 -4.76 19.52 1.25
C VAL A 71 -3.46 20.28 0.97
N LEU A 72 -3.12 20.47 -0.32
CA LEU A 72 -1.92 21.19 -0.72
C LEU A 72 -2.01 22.67 -0.41
N ALA A 73 -3.18 23.29 -0.61
CA ALA A 73 -3.40 24.70 -0.28
C ALA A 73 -3.21 24.96 1.23
N GLU A 74 -3.75 24.10 2.09
CA GLU A 74 -3.56 24.16 3.54
C GLU A 74 -2.08 23.98 3.91
N ALA A 75 -1.39 23.02 3.27
CA ALA A 75 0.03 22.83 3.43
C ALA A 75 0.88 23.93 2.75
N GLY A 76 0.31 24.89 2.05
CA GLY A 76 1.02 25.91 1.28
C GLY A 76 1.94 25.34 0.21
N ALA A 77 1.51 24.29 -0.48
CA ALA A 77 2.20 23.61 -1.57
C ALA A 77 1.45 23.77 -2.89
N GLU A 78 2.16 23.58 -4.00
CA GLU A 78 1.59 23.63 -5.35
C GLU A 78 1.20 22.22 -5.81
N LEU A 79 0.07 22.10 -6.51
CA LEU A 79 -0.36 20.88 -7.19
C LEU A 79 -0.25 21.01 -8.70
N ILE A 80 0.47 20.10 -9.32
CA ILE A 80 0.49 19.90 -10.77
C ILE A 80 -0.16 18.55 -11.08
N VAL A 81 -1.30 18.59 -11.78
CA VAL A 81 -2.01 17.35 -12.19
C VAL A 81 -1.43 16.87 -13.52
N ASP A 82 -0.40 16.03 -13.43
CA ASP A 82 0.27 15.38 -14.58
C ASP A 82 1.10 14.19 -14.06
N LYS A 83 1.74 13.46 -14.99
CA LYS A 83 2.58 12.30 -14.69
C LYS A 83 4.06 12.65 -14.84
N LEU A 84 4.89 12.17 -13.92
CA LEU A 84 6.34 12.14 -14.11
C LEU A 84 6.67 11.15 -15.24
N ALA A 85 7.30 11.63 -16.31
CA ALA A 85 7.67 10.83 -17.48
C ALA A 85 9.11 10.32 -17.39
N TRP A 86 10.05 11.18 -17.04
CA TRP A 86 11.47 10.86 -16.88
C TRP A 86 12.19 11.94 -16.08
N VAL A 87 13.41 11.64 -15.63
CA VAL A 87 14.23 12.54 -14.82
C VAL A 87 15.61 12.71 -15.48
N ASP A 88 16.14 13.93 -15.44
CA ASP A 88 17.55 14.26 -15.71
C ASP A 88 18.23 14.64 -14.39
N PRO A 89 18.81 13.66 -13.64
CA PRO A 89 19.40 13.94 -12.34
C PRO A 89 20.60 14.90 -12.43
N ALA A 90 21.36 14.86 -13.52
CA ALA A 90 22.51 15.73 -13.69
C ALA A 90 22.14 17.23 -13.77
N LYS A 91 20.95 17.51 -14.31
CA LYS A 91 20.38 18.85 -14.35
C LYS A 91 19.41 19.15 -13.22
N ARG A 92 19.08 18.15 -12.37
CA ARG A 92 18.04 18.24 -11.35
C ARG A 92 16.70 18.70 -11.94
N THR A 93 16.30 18.07 -13.05
CA THR A 93 15.08 18.42 -13.78
C THR A 93 14.22 17.18 -13.95
N ALA A 94 12.94 17.30 -13.59
CA ALA A 94 11.91 16.30 -13.83
C ALA A 94 11.05 16.73 -15.02
N HIS A 95 10.73 15.78 -15.90
CA HIS A 95 9.93 16.02 -17.09
C HIS A 95 8.58 15.35 -16.98
N THR A 96 7.52 16.09 -17.24
CA THR A 96 6.15 15.60 -17.18
C THR A 96 5.70 15.00 -18.51
N SER A 97 4.59 14.25 -18.48
CA SER A 97 4.01 13.67 -19.70
C SER A 97 3.47 14.72 -20.66
N ALA A 98 3.05 15.89 -20.16
CA ALA A 98 2.63 17.04 -20.99
C ALA A 98 3.80 17.86 -21.53
N GLY A 99 5.05 17.52 -21.18
CA GLY A 99 6.27 18.16 -21.68
C GLY A 99 6.76 19.35 -20.84
N ALA A 100 6.22 19.56 -19.65
CA ALA A 100 6.76 20.56 -18.74
C ALA A 100 8.05 20.07 -18.08
N GLU A 101 8.94 21.01 -17.76
CA GLU A 101 10.19 20.80 -17.02
C GLU A 101 10.07 21.43 -15.63
N ILE A 102 10.42 20.67 -14.61
CA ILE A 102 10.34 21.11 -13.21
C ILE A 102 11.72 20.92 -12.57
N GLU A 103 12.33 22.00 -12.20
CA GLU A 103 13.60 21.99 -11.45
C GLU A 103 13.36 21.67 -9.97
N TYR A 104 14.27 20.93 -9.35
CA TYR A 104 14.23 20.59 -7.95
C TYR A 104 15.59 20.65 -7.27
N ASP A 105 15.60 20.86 -5.96
CA ASP A 105 16.77 20.67 -5.11
C ASP A 105 16.71 19.27 -4.45
N ALA A 106 15.49 18.73 -4.21
CA ALA A 106 15.25 17.32 -3.89
C ALA A 106 14.00 16.81 -4.64
N LEU A 107 14.09 15.58 -5.16
CA LEU A 107 13.00 14.84 -5.80
C LEU A 107 12.60 13.64 -4.94
N VAL A 108 11.32 13.55 -4.60
CA VAL A 108 10.75 12.38 -3.92
C VAL A 108 9.89 11.57 -4.89
N ILE A 109 10.24 10.31 -5.11
CA ILE A 109 9.50 9.39 -6.00
C ILE A 109 8.59 8.52 -5.13
N ALA A 110 7.30 8.87 -5.07
CA ALA A 110 6.26 8.18 -4.32
C ALA A 110 5.09 7.74 -5.23
N MET A 111 5.43 7.21 -6.40
CA MET A 111 4.50 6.88 -7.49
C MET A 111 3.80 5.52 -7.32
N GLY A 112 4.13 4.78 -6.25
CA GLY A 112 3.63 3.43 -6.01
C GLY A 112 4.21 2.40 -6.98
N ALA A 113 3.57 1.23 -7.04
CA ALA A 113 3.92 0.12 -7.92
C ALA A 113 2.87 -0.09 -9.02
N ARG A 114 3.26 -0.85 -10.03
CA ARG A 114 2.36 -1.31 -11.10
C ARG A 114 1.86 -2.70 -10.75
N ILE A 115 0.55 -2.87 -10.78
CA ILE A 115 -0.11 -4.16 -10.62
C ILE A 115 0.05 -4.98 -11.91
N HIS A 116 0.46 -6.24 -11.75
CA HIS A 116 0.56 -7.20 -12.85
C HIS A 116 -0.24 -8.47 -12.53
N PRO A 117 -1.31 -8.78 -13.28
CA PRO A 117 -2.03 -10.04 -13.15
C PRO A 117 -1.11 -11.23 -13.44
N ARG A 118 -0.87 -12.07 -12.43
CA ARG A 118 0.01 -13.24 -12.59
C ARG A 118 -0.66 -14.39 -13.34
N TYR A 119 -1.98 -14.53 -13.19
CA TYR A 119 -2.73 -15.66 -13.71
C TYR A 119 -3.82 -15.19 -14.67
N ALA A 120 -3.77 -15.63 -15.92
CA ALA A 120 -4.74 -15.23 -16.96
C ALA A 120 -6.18 -15.73 -16.69
N HIS A 121 -6.32 -16.79 -15.88
CA HIS A 121 -7.61 -17.44 -15.59
C HIS A 121 -8.07 -17.26 -14.14
N ALA A 122 -7.59 -16.19 -13.47
CA ALA A 122 -8.02 -15.81 -12.13
C ALA A 122 -8.52 -14.36 -12.10
N LEU A 123 -9.44 -14.05 -11.19
CA LEU A 123 -9.78 -12.68 -10.83
C LEU A 123 -8.61 -12.10 -10.04
N THR A 124 -8.00 -11.03 -10.56
CA THR A 124 -6.89 -10.37 -9.87
C THR A 124 -7.41 -9.35 -8.88
N ILE A 125 -6.93 -9.42 -7.64
CA ILE A 125 -7.20 -8.39 -6.62
C ILE A 125 -6.47 -7.12 -7.04
N ASP A 126 -7.23 -6.13 -7.51
CA ASP A 126 -6.76 -4.79 -7.87
C ASP A 126 -7.61 -3.76 -7.14
N ASP A 127 -7.02 -3.10 -6.15
CA ASP A 127 -7.68 -2.14 -5.27
C ASP A 127 -8.26 -0.90 -5.99
N ARG A 128 -7.91 -0.70 -7.27
CA ARG A 128 -8.43 0.39 -8.11
C ARG A 128 -9.78 0.06 -8.76
N LYS A 129 -10.17 -1.21 -8.80
CA LYS A 129 -11.38 -1.70 -9.46
C LYS A 129 -11.94 -2.97 -8.80
N LEU A 130 -11.66 -3.15 -7.51
CA LEU A 130 -12.00 -4.39 -6.81
C LEU A 130 -13.52 -4.61 -6.82
N ASP A 131 -14.29 -3.57 -6.57
CA ASP A 131 -15.75 -3.67 -6.60
C ASP A 131 -16.28 -4.12 -7.97
N GLU A 132 -15.81 -3.51 -9.05
CA GLU A 132 -16.23 -3.88 -10.42
C GLU A 132 -15.98 -5.35 -10.74
N THR A 133 -14.86 -5.91 -10.23
CA THR A 133 -14.42 -7.27 -10.58
C THR A 133 -14.93 -8.33 -9.62
N PHE A 134 -15.12 -7.97 -8.34
CA PHE A 134 -15.42 -8.93 -7.29
C PHE A 134 -16.90 -8.97 -6.88
N ARG A 135 -17.64 -7.88 -7.04
CA ARG A 135 -19.09 -7.82 -6.72
C ARG A 135 -19.88 -8.90 -7.47
N GLY A 136 -19.59 -9.12 -8.75
CA GLY A 136 -20.24 -10.19 -9.54
C GLY A 136 -19.97 -11.59 -9.01
N LEU A 137 -18.75 -11.86 -8.47
CA LEU A 137 -18.46 -13.12 -7.80
C LEU A 137 -19.29 -13.29 -6.53
N ILE A 138 -19.40 -12.24 -5.71
CA ILE A 138 -20.22 -12.30 -4.49
C ILE A 138 -21.68 -12.57 -4.84
N GLN A 139 -22.24 -11.91 -5.86
CA GLN A 139 -23.61 -12.17 -6.34
C GLN A 139 -23.76 -13.61 -6.84
N ASP A 140 -22.83 -14.14 -7.65
CA ASP A 140 -22.85 -15.53 -8.11
C ASP A 140 -22.84 -16.54 -6.94
N ILE A 141 -22.16 -16.21 -5.83
CA ILE A 141 -22.15 -17.01 -4.60
C ILE A 141 -23.50 -16.92 -3.88
N GLU A 142 -24.01 -15.72 -3.67
CA GLU A 142 -25.31 -15.47 -3.00
C GLU A 142 -26.47 -16.18 -3.72
N GLU A 143 -26.42 -16.28 -5.04
CA GLU A 143 -27.41 -16.95 -5.87
C GLU A 143 -27.15 -18.48 -6.00
N GLY A 144 -26.07 -19.00 -5.43
CA GLY A 144 -25.69 -20.42 -5.44
C GLY A 144 -25.12 -20.92 -6.75
N TYR A 145 -24.74 -20.04 -7.69
CA TYR A 145 -24.08 -20.44 -8.94
C TYR A 145 -22.59 -20.81 -8.73
N VAL A 146 -21.99 -20.27 -7.69
CA VAL A 146 -20.59 -20.56 -7.29
C VAL A 146 -20.59 -21.18 -5.91
N ASP A 147 -20.17 -22.43 -5.83
CA ASP A 147 -20.08 -23.25 -4.62
C ASP A 147 -18.62 -23.53 -4.20
N SER A 148 -17.62 -23.03 -4.96
CA SER A 148 -16.22 -23.23 -4.62
C SER A 148 -15.35 -22.10 -5.14
N VAL A 149 -14.49 -21.56 -4.27
CA VAL A 149 -13.55 -20.47 -4.58
C VAL A 149 -12.14 -20.82 -4.07
N ALA A 150 -11.15 -20.67 -4.93
CA ALA A 150 -9.74 -20.76 -4.54
C ALA A 150 -9.12 -19.36 -4.52
N PHE A 151 -8.56 -18.97 -3.38
CA PHE A 151 -7.76 -17.77 -3.21
C PHE A 151 -6.28 -18.14 -3.33
N VAL A 152 -5.54 -17.54 -4.28
CA VAL A 152 -4.16 -17.93 -4.56
C VAL A 152 -3.20 -16.76 -4.45
N SER A 153 -2.04 -17.02 -3.88
CA SER A 153 -0.96 -16.05 -3.78
C SER A 153 0.18 -16.40 -4.75
N PRO A 154 0.73 -15.44 -5.50
CA PRO A 154 1.91 -15.67 -6.31
C PRO A 154 3.17 -15.83 -5.44
N GLY A 155 4.23 -16.42 -6.00
CA GLY A 155 5.51 -16.60 -5.30
C GLY A 155 6.18 -15.30 -4.87
N ARG A 156 5.96 -14.20 -5.62
CA ARG A 156 6.41 -12.85 -5.28
C ARG A 156 5.25 -12.03 -4.72
N MET A 157 4.86 -12.38 -3.52
CA MET A 157 3.81 -11.68 -2.80
C MET A 157 4.40 -10.56 -1.95
N ALA A 158 3.90 -9.34 -2.16
CA ALA A 158 4.38 -8.16 -1.42
C ALA A 158 3.57 -7.85 -0.16
N TRP A 159 2.27 -8.20 -0.14
CA TRP A 159 1.38 -7.98 0.98
C TRP A 159 0.22 -8.99 0.97
N PRO A 160 0.18 -9.94 1.92
CA PRO A 160 -0.80 -11.04 1.91
C PRO A 160 -2.18 -10.67 2.44
N LEU A 161 -2.30 -9.65 3.29
CA LEU A 161 -3.49 -9.35 4.08
C LEU A 161 -4.81 -9.34 3.29
N PRO A 162 -4.90 -8.67 2.10
CA PRO A 162 -6.14 -8.61 1.34
C PRO A 162 -6.67 -9.98 0.89
N LEU A 163 -5.79 -10.97 0.68
CA LEU A 163 -6.20 -12.33 0.32
C LEU A 163 -7.00 -12.98 1.44
N TYR A 164 -6.50 -12.87 2.68
CA TYR A 164 -7.15 -13.44 3.86
C TYR A 164 -8.43 -12.69 4.21
N GLU A 165 -8.43 -11.36 4.09
CA GLU A 165 -9.63 -10.54 4.29
C GLU A 165 -10.76 -10.93 3.34
N LEU A 166 -10.46 -11.00 2.05
CA LEU A 166 -11.46 -11.37 1.04
C LEU A 166 -11.96 -12.80 1.23
N ALA A 167 -11.07 -13.75 1.60
CA ALA A 167 -11.49 -15.11 1.88
C ALA A 167 -12.44 -15.20 3.11
N LEU A 168 -12.08 -14.53 4.21
CA LEU A 168 -12.90 -14.51 5.43
C LEU A 168 -14.26 -13.84 5.20
N MET A 169 -14.26 -12.65 4.56
CA MET A 169 -15.52 -11.94 4.27
C MET A 169 -16.40 -12.71 3.26
N THR A 170 -15.79 -13.41 2.28
CA THR A 170 -16.54 -14.24 1.32
C THR A 170 -17.18 -15.43 2.01
N ALA A 171 -16.44 -16.15 2.86
CA ALA A 171 -16.97 -17.27 3.60
C ALA A 171 -18.09 -16.82 4.56
N GLY A 172 -17.90 -15.70 5.28
CA GLY A 172 -18.93 -15.13 6.14
C GLY A 172 -20.18 -14.71 5.36
N ARG A 173 -20.03 -14.09 4.19
CA ARG A 173 -21.18 -13.74 3.35
C ARG A 173 -21.96 -14.95 2.86
N ALA A 174 -21.26 -16.03 2.46
CA ALA A 174 -21.91 -17.28 2.07
C ALA A 174 -22.67 -17.89 3.25
N TYR A 175 -22.08 -17.89 4.45
CA TYR A 175 -22.75 -18.36 5.67
C TYR A 175 -24.03 -17.57 5.97
N ASP A 176 -24.00 -16.24 5.91
CA ASP A 176 -25.15 -15.37 6.15
C ASP A 176 -26.28 -15.61 5.14
N MET A 177 -25.93 -15.97 3.90
CA MET A 177 -26.87 -16.29 2.83
C MET A 177 -27.29 -17.78 2.82
N ASN A 178 -26.80 -18.57 3.78
CA ASN A 178 -27.04 -20.02 3.88
C ASN A 178 -26.64 -20.78 2.60
N VAL A 179 -25.49 -20.40 2.03
CA VAL A 179 -24.85 -21.03 0.86
C VAL A 179 -23.69 -21.89 1.36
N ASP A 180 -23.66 -23.16 0.94
CA ASP A 180 -22.54 -24.06 1.19
C ASP A 180 -21.41 -23.72 0.20
N LEU A 181 -20.35 -23.08 0.69
CA LEU A 181 -19.21 -22.59 -0.12
C LEU A 181 -17.91 -23.26 0.33
N GLU A 182 -17.30 -24.02 -0.55
CA GLU A 182 -15.92 -24.51 -0.36
C GLU A 182 -14.92 -23.39 -0.62
N THR A 183 -14.18 -22.98 0.41
CA THR A 183 -13.15 -21.94 0.29
C THR A 183 -11.77 -22.52 0.59
N THR A 184 -10.82 -22.33 -0.34
CA THR A 184 -9.43 -22.79 -0.19
C THR A 184 -8.45 -21.66 -0.45
N ILE A 185 -7.48 -21.47 0.46
CA ILE A 185 -6.33 -20.56 0.25
C ILE A 185 -5.09 -21.39 -0.12
N VAL A 186 -4.40 -20.99 -1.19
CA VAL A 186 -3.11 -21.57 -1.59
C VAL A 186 -2.05 -20.48 -1.56
N THR A 187 -1.02 -20.64 -0.72
CA THR A 187 -0.02 -19.61 -0.45
C THR A 187 1.39 -20.17 -0.32
N PRO A 188 2.43 -19.43 -0.76
CA PRO A 188 3.82 -19.80 -0.50
C PRO A 188 4.23 -19.60 0.97
N GLU A 189 3.44 -18.88 1.78
CA GLU A 189 3.68 -18.78 3.22
C GLU A 189 3.63 -20.17 3.86
N ASP A 190 4.50 -20.44 4.81
CA ASP A 190 4.47 -21.67 5.60
C ASP A 190 3.25 -21.70 6.53
N ARG A 191 2.86 -20.53 7.04
CA ARG A 191 1.69 -20.29 7.88
C ARG A 191 0.95 -19.02 7.48
N PRO A 192 -0.37 -18.93 7.70
CA PRO A 192 -1.15 -17.74 7.38
C PRO A 192 -0.58 -16.48 8.01
N LEU A 193 -0.39 -15.43 7.20
CA LEU A 193 0.16 -14.14 7.63
C LEU A 193 1.49 -14.25 8.40
N ALA A 194 2.38 -15.16 7.96
CA ALA A 194 3.69 -15.43 8.61
C ALA A 194 4.54 -14.16 8.82
N ILE A 195 4.34 -13.14 7.98
CA ILE A 195 4.98 -11.83 8.10
C ILE A 195 4.72 -11.14 9.45
N PHE A 196 3.63 -11.49 10.14
CA PHE A 196 3.29 -10.98 11.46
C PHE A 196 3.82 -11.86 12.61
N GLY A 197 4.41 -13.01 12.30
CA GLY A 197 4.97 -13.95 13.29
C GLY A 197 3.98 -15.00 13.80
N SER A 198 4.52 -15.95 14.58
CA SER A 198 3.84 -17.18 14.95
C SER A 198 2.55 -16.98 15.75
N SER A 199 2.52 -16.05 16.71
CA SER A 199 1.32 -15.81 17.53
C SER A 199 0.14 -15.27 16.71
N VAL A 200 0.43 -14.44 15.70
CA VAL A 200 -0.59 -13.97 14.76
C VAL A 200 -1.01 -15.11 13.84
N SER A 201 -0.06 -15.89 13.33
CA SER A 201 -0.37 -17.06 12.49
C SER A 201 -1.26 -18.07 13.21
N ASP A 202 -0.97 -18.40 14.49
CA ASP A 202 -1.80 -19.30 15.30
C ASP A 202 -3.26 -18.82 15.37
N ALA A 203 -3.45 -17.53 15.67
CA ALA A 203 -4.79 -16.96 15.78
C ALA A 203 -5.51 -16.86 14.41
N VAL A 204 -4.79 -16.58 13.33
CA VAL A 204 -5.37 -16.53 11.97
C VAL A 204 -5.73 -17.94 11.49
N GLU A 205 -4.92 -18.96 11.77
CA GLU A 205 -5.28 -20.36 11.51
C GLU A 205 -6.58 -20.76 12.20
N GLN A 206 -6.77 -20.33 13.46
CA GLN A 206 -8.01 -20.56 14.17
C GLN A 206 -9.21 -19.88 13.49
N LEU A 207 -9.09 -18.58 13.13
CA LEU A 207 -10.14 -17.84 12.42
C LEU A 207 -10.52 -18.51 11.09
N LEU A 208 -9.52 -18.96 10.33
CA LEU A 208 -9.75 -19.66 9.06
C LEU A 208 -10.45 -21.00 9.27
N SER A 209 -10.06 -21.75 10.32
CA SER A 209 -10.69 -23.02 10.69
C SER A 209 -12.16 -22.84 11.13
N GLU A 210 -12.43 -21.82 11.93
CA GLU A 210 -13.80 -21.45 12.37
C GLU A 210 -14.69 -21.04 11.18
N ALA A 211 -14.11 -20.37 10.18
CA ALA A 211 -14.78 -20.01 8.94
C ALA A 211 -14.81 -21.16 7.90
N HIS A 212 -14.39 -22.37 8.25
CA HIS A 212 -14.31 -23.55 7.37
C HIS A 212 -13.45 -23.32 6.10
N ILE A 213 -12.43 -22.45 6.17
CA ILE A 213 -11.52 -22.16 5.06
C ILE A 213 -10.32 -23.11 5.13
N GLN A 214 -10.11 -23.90 4.07
CA GLN A 214 -8.92 -24.75 3.95
C GLN A 214 -7.71 -23.92 3.55
N THR A 215 -6.57 -24.09 4.25
CA THR A 215 -5.31 -23.45 3.87
C THR A 215 -4.28 -24.49 3.43
N ILE A 216 -3.60 -24.21 2.29
CA ILE A 216 -2.51 -24.99 1.75
C ILE A 216 -1.28 -24.08 1.68
N GLY A 217 -0.48 -24.13 2.75
CA GLY A 217 0.76 -23.35 2.89
C GLY A 217 1.96 -24.04 2.26
N SER A 218 3.10 -23.34 2.20
CA SER A 218 4.35 -23.77 1.54
C SER A 218 4.13 -24.26 0.11
N ALA A 219 3.19 -23.65 -0.60
CA ALA A 219 2.68 -24.10 -1.88
C ALA A 219 2.64 -22.97 -2.92
N TYR A 220 3.00 -23.32 -4.15
CA TYR A 220 2.93 -22.43 -5.29
C TYR A 220 1.80 -22.84 -6.22
N ALA A 221 0.95 -21.90 -6.59
CA ALA A 221 -0.16 -22.14 -7.49
C ALA A 221 0.20 -21.82 -8.95
N GLU A 222 -0.34 -22.62 -9.86
CA GLU A 222 -0.50 -22.29 -11.28
C GLU A 222 -1.96 -22.40 -11.65
N VAL A 223 -2.44 -21.53 -12.54
CA VAL A 223 -3.85 -21.52 -12.99
C VAL A 223 -3.87 -21.69 -14.51
N PRO A 224 -3.65 -22.92 -15.01
CA PRO A 224 -3.53 -23.18 -16.45
C PRO A 224 -4.83 -22.99 -17.22
N HIS A 225 -5.97 -23.21 -16.56
CA HIS A 225 -7.31 -23.08 -17.12
C HIS A 225 -8.26 -22.50 -16.09
N MET A 226 -9.39 -21.98 -16.54
CA MET A 226 -10.46 -21.49 -15.68
C MET A 226 -10.91 -22.62 -14.71
N GLY A 227 -10.94 -22.32 -13.43
CA GLY A 227 -11.38 -23.26 -12.39
C GLY A 227 -10.38 -24.37 -12.03
N VAL A 228 -9.16 -24.38 -12.56
CA VAL A 228 -8.14 -25.39 -12.25
C VAL A 228 -6.93 -24.72 -11.63
N VAL A 229 -6.60 -25.12 -10.40
CA VAL A 229 -5.37 -24.73 -9.72
C VAL A 229 -4.45 -25.94 -9.60
N VAL A 230 -3.25 -25.84 -10.12
CA VAL A 230 -2.18 -26.83 -9.94
C VAL A 230 -1.28 -26.38 -8.81
N ILE A 231 -1.11 -27.22 -7.80
CA ILE A 231 -0.39 -26.91 -6.56
C ILE A 231 0.94 -27.63 -6.54
N ASN A 232 2.02 -26.87 -6.44
CA ASN A 232 3.39 -27.36 -6.37
C ASN A 232 4.01 -27.12 -4.98
N PRO A 233 4.87 -28.03 -4.47
CA PRO A 233 5.29 -29.29 -5.10
C PRO A 233 4.19 -30.34 -5.10
N GLY A 234 4.30 -31.32 -6.01
CA GLY A 234 3.45 -32.51 -6.04
C GLY A 234 2.36 -32.51 -7.12
N GLU A 235 2.25 -31.45 -7.92
CA GLU A 235 1.29 -31.32 -9.05
C GLU A 235 -0.16 -31.68 -8.69
N ARG A 236 -0.54 -31.45 -7.42
CA ARG A 236 -1.88 -31.72 -6.94
C ARG A 236 -2.87 -30.74 -7.59
N ARG A 237 -3.98 -31.26 -8.08
CA ARG A 237 -5.03 -30.44 -8.70
C ARG A 237 -6.13 -30.11 -7.69
N LEU A 238 -6.51 -28.84 -7.64
CA LEU A 238 -7.67 -28.33 -6.96
C LEU A 238 -8.61 -27.78 -8.04
N ASN A 239 -9.88 -28.20 -8.01
CA ASN A 239 -10.91 -27.64 -8.87
C ASN A 239 -11.75 -26.67 -8.04
N ALA A 240 -11.95 -25.46 -8.52
CA ALA A 240 -12.79 -24.44 -7.90
C ALA A 240 -13.52 -23.69 -9.01
N LYS A 241 -14.81 -23.39 -8.84
CA LYS A 241 -15.56 -22.66 -9.87
C LYS A 241 -14.97 -21.29 -10.17
N ARG A 242 -14.35 -20.66 -9.18
CA ARG A 242 -13.66 -19.37 -9.35
C ARG A 242 -12.30 -19.41 -8.67
N VAL A 243 -11.35 -18.68 -9.26
CA VAL A 243 -10.03 -18.46 -8.70
C VAL A 243 -9.82 -16.97 -8.54
N VAL A 244 -9.43 -16.55 -7.36
CA VAL A 244 -9.08 -15.17 -6.99
C VAL A 244 -7.60 -15.11 -6.64
N ALA A 245 -6.89 -14.12 -7.13
CA ALA A 245 -5.43 -14.07 -6.97
C ALA A 245 -4.92 -12.69 -6.56
N LEU A 246 -3.93 -12.68 -5.67
CA LEU A 246 -3.09 -11.50 -5.49
C LEU A 246 -2.30 -11.21 -6.79
N PRO A 247 -2.05 -9.93 -7.10
CA PRO A 247 -1.18 -9.56 -8.20
C PRO A 247 0.29 -9.75 -7.84
N GLU A 248 1.16 -9.77 -8.84
CA GLU A 248 2.54 -9.39 -8.68
C GLU A 248 2.69 -7.87 -8.83
N LEU A 249 3.65 -7.28 -8.11
CA LEU A 249 3.97 -5.88 -8.22
C LEU A 249 5.31 -5.67 -8.93
N TYR A 250 5.36 -4.62 -9.74
CA TYR A 250 6.54 -4.13 -10.42
C TYR A 250 6.74 -2.66 -10.12
N GLY A 251 7.98 -2.22 -10.05
CA GLY A 251 8.30 -0.83 -9.81
C GLY A 251 7.82 0.10 -10.93
N PRO A 252 7.90 1.41 -10.74
CA PRO A 252 7.41 2.41 -11.71
C PRO A 252 8.14 2.41 -13.06
N SER A 253 9.33 1.79 -13.16
CA SER A 253 10.15 1.75 -14.38
C SER A 253 10.46 3.14 -14.93
N LEU A 254 10.91 4.04 -14.07
CA LEU A 254 11.17 5.43 -14.38
C LEU A 254 12.49 5.61 -15.16
N ARG A 255 12.45 6.25 -16.31
CA ARG A 255 13.64 6.56 -17.11
C ARG A 255 14.47 7.69 -16.44
N GLY A 256 15.80 7.53 -16.46
CA GLY A 256 16.76 8.48 -15.90
C GLY A 256 17.18 8.18 -14.45
N ILE A 257 16.54 7.20 -13.81
CA ILE A 257 16.86 6.74 -12.44
C ILE A 257 17.29 5.27 -12.48
N PRO A 258 18.33 4.88 -11.74
CA PRO A 258 18.74 3.48 -11.60
C PRO A 258 17.63 2.63 -10.97
N LEU A 259 17.38 1.45 -11.54
CA LEU A 259 16.31 0.56 -11.14
C LEU A 259 16.83 -0.85 -10.87
N SER A 260 16.13 -1.59 -9.99
CA SER A 260 16.29 -3.04 -9.82
C SER A 260 15.76 -3.81 -11.02
N GLU A 261 15.99 -5.13 -11.06
CA GLU A 261 15.52 -6.03 -12.12
C GLU A 261 13.99 -5.93 -12.37
N HIS A 262 13.21 -5.69 -11.31
CA HIS A 262 11.76 -5.55 -11.39
C HIS A 262 11.26 -4.11 -11.50
N GLY A 263 12.16 -3.16 -11.79
CA GLY A 263 11.84 -1.75 -11.99
C GLY A 263 11.59 -0.94 -10.73
N PHE A 264 11.94 -1.45 -9.55
CA PHE A 264 11.87 -0.74 -8.28
C PHE A 264 13.13 0.10 -8.04
N LEU A 265 13.01 1.13 -7.19
CA LEU A 265 14.10 1.98 -6.77
C LEU A 265 14.79 1.41 -5.53
N ARG A 266 16.11 1.22 -5.61
CA ARG A 266 16.93 0.82 -4.44
C ARG A 266 17.19 2.03 -3.58
N THR A 267 16.86 1.93 -2.29
CA THR A 267 17.03 3.02 -1.32
C THR A 267 17.88 2.60 -0.12
N ASP A 268 18.58 3.58 0.44
CA ASP A 268 19.16 3.44 1.77
C ASP A 268 18.07 3.60 2.86
N PRO A 269 18.40 3.36 4.16
CA PRO A 269 17.42 3.52 5.24
C PRO A 269 16.88 4.95 5.44
N HIS A 270 17.47 5.95 4.81
CA HIS A 270 17.01 7.35 4.80
C HIS A 270 16.21 7.69 3.54
N GLY A 271 15.89 6.68 2.71
CA GLY A 271 15.12 6.83 1.49
C GLY A 271 15.89 7.42 0.31
N ARG A 272 17.22 7.60 0.39
CA ARG A 272 18.05 8.06 -0.73
C ARG A 272 18.14 6.97 -1.78
N VAL A 273 17.88 7.33 -3.03
CA VAL A 273 18.01 6.39 -4.15
C VAL A 273 19.48 6.14 -4.46
N SER A 274 19.85 4.87 -4.60
CA SER A 274 21.24 4.47 -4.89
C SER A 274 21.74 5.04 -6.21
N ASP A 275 23.01 5.42 -6.25
CA ASP A 275 23.74 5.88 -7.44
C ASP A 275 23.15 7.17 -8.10
N VAL A 276 22.37 7.95 -7.37
CA VAL A 276 21.86 9.25 -7.83
C VAL A 276 21.70 10.22 -6.66
N GLU A 277 22.16 11.44 -6.81
CA GLU A 277 22.10 12.47 -5.77
C GLU A 277 20.77 13.23 -5.80
N HIS A 278 20.31 13.71 -4.63
CA HIS A 278 19.11 14.52 -4.45
C HIS A 278 17.81 13.86 -4.91
N VAL A 279 17.81 12.54 -5.00
CA VAL A 279 16.63 11.74 -5.34
C VAL A 279 16.32 10.78 -4.21
N TYR A 280 15.10 10.81 -3.76
CA TYR A 280 14.55 10.00 -2.69
C TYR A 280 13.38 9.16 -3.20
N ALA A 281 13.06 8.07 -2.52
CA ALA A 281 11.87 7.31 -2.82
C ALA A 281 11.21 6.75 -1.55
N ALA A 282 9.88 6.64 -1.58
CA ALA A 282 9.09 6.06 -0.51
C ALA A 282 7.93 5.22 -1.04
N GLY A 283 7.51 4.24 -0.26
CA GLY A 283 6.36 3.37 -0.54
C GLY A 283 6.66 2.30 -1.59
N ASP A 284 5.63 1.87 -2.27
CA ASP A 284 5.69 0.71 -3.17
C ASP A 284 6.61 0.90 -4.38
N ALA A 285 7.07 2.11 -4.64
CA ALA A 285 8.08 2.40 -5.67
C ALA A 285 9.48 1.88 -5.31
N THR A 286 9.79 1.71 -4.00
CA THR A 286 11.08 1.23 -3.51
C THR A 286 11.22 -0.28 -3.70
N ASP A 287 12.42 -0.84 -3.53
CA ASP A 287 12.67 -2.28 -3.57
C ASP A 287 12.44 -3.00 -2.22
N PHE A 288 11.95 -2.29 -1.22
CA PHE A 288 11.59 -2.90 0.06
C PHE A 288 10.53 -3.99 -0.14
N ALA A 289 10.72 -5.15 0.50
CA ALA A 289 9.94 -6.34 0.21
C ALA A 289 8.44 -6.22 0.54
N VAL A 290 8.11 -5.48 1.61
CA VAL A 290 6.73 -5.32 2.09
C VAL A 290 6.13 -4.04 1.51
N LYS A 291 4.95 -4.17 0.87
CA LYS A 291 4.28 -3.11 0.14
C LYS A 291 2.89 -2.86 0.69
N TYR A 292 2.75 -1.85 1.54
CA TYR A 292 1.44 -1.36 2.00
C TYR A 292 1.58 0.06 2.57
N GLY A 293 0.45 0.74 2.77
CA GLY A 293 0.42 2.15 3.15
C GLY A 293 1.20 2.50 4.42
N GLY A 294 1.20 1.64 5.45
CA GLY A 294 1.95 1.89 6.68
C GLY A 294 3.48 1.91 6.49
N ILE A 295 4.01 1.03 5.64
CA ILE A 295 5.44 1.06 5.26
C ILE A 295 5.73 2.30 4.41
N ALA A 296 4.82 2.64 3.48
CA ALA A 296 4.97 3.84 2.67
C ALA A 296 5.06 5.12 3.51
N ALA A 297 4.25 5.23 4.56
CA ALA A 297 4.29 6.35 5.50
C ALA A 297 5.61 6.40 6.28
N GLN A 298 6.04 5.30 6.87
CA GLN A 298 7.29 5.26 7.64
C GLN A 298 8.53 5.57 6.79
N GLN A 299 8.57 5.11 5.54
CA GLN A 299 9.62 5.50 4.60
C GLN A 299 9.56 6.98 4.26
N ALA A 300 8.36 7.53 4.10
CA ALA A 300 8.16 8.96 3.84
C ALA A 300 8.61 9.84 5.00
N ASP A 301 8.43 9.39 6.25
CA ASP A 301 8.96 10.09 7.44
C ASP A 301 10.49 10.20 7.38
N ALA A 302 11.20 9.10 7.12
CA ALA A 302 12.67 9.10 7.01
C ALA A 302 13.17 9.98 5.84
N VAL A 303 12.45 9.97 4.70
CA VAL A 303 12.70 10.86 3.56
C VAL A 303 12.51 12.32 3.95
N ALA A 304 11.40 12.65 4.61
CA ALA A 304 11.10 14.02 5.02
C ALA A 304 12.12 14.58 6.01
N GLU A 305 12.55 13.77 6.99
CA GLU A 305 13.61 14.16 7.93
C GLU A 305 14.93 14.42 7.20
N SER A 306 15.30 13.57 6.25
CA SER A 306 16.51 13.73 5.45
C SER A 306 16.48 15.04 4.64
N ILE A 307 15.38 15.31 3.96
CA ILE A 307 15.20 16.52 3.16
C ILE A 307 15.13 17.77 4.06
N ALA A 308 14.45 17.69 5.21
CA ALA A 308 14.38 18.80 6.16
C ALA A 308 15.78 19.18 6.68
N ALA A 309 16.63 18.21 6.99
CA ALA A 309 18.00 18.44 7.39
C ALA A 309 18.82 19.09 6.26
N GLU A 310 18.69 18.63 5.01
CA GLU A 310 19.34 19.26 3.84
C GLU A 310 18.86 20.69 3.62
N ALA A 311 17.57 20.98 3.87
CA ALA A 311 17.02 22.32 3.86
C ALA A 311 17.46 23.19 5.07
N GLY A 312 18.30 22.66 5.96
CA GLY A 312 18.90 23.35 7.10
C GLY A 312 18.02 23.36 8.36
N ALA A 313 17.04 22.48 8.50
CA ALA A 313 16.35 22.26 9.76
C ALA A 313 17.30 21.63 10.79
N GLN A 314 17.16 22.00 12.06
CA GLN A 314 18.03 21.53 13.16
C GLN A 314 17.49 20.21 13.72
N LEU A 315 17.66 19.12 12.96
CA LEU A 315 17.32 17.76 13.35
C LEU A 315 18.36 16.78 12.83
N THR A 316 18.44 15.62 13.44
CA THR A 316 19.22 14.47 12.95
C THR A 316 18.24 13.48 12.34
N PRO A 317 18.34 13.18 11.03
CA PRO A 317 17.43 12.22 10.40
C PRO A 317 17.56 10.82 11.01
N GLU A 318 16.43 10.23 11.34
CA GLU A 318 16.37 8.85 11.82
C GLU A 318 16.22 7.89 10.62
N PRO A 319 16.89 6.73 10.66
CA PRO A 319 16.71 5.73 9.63
C PRO A 319 15.33 5.06 9.72
N PHE A 320 14.80 4.60 8.61
CA PHE A 320 13.58 3.82 8.55
C PHE A 320 13.72 2.50 9.33
N HIS A 321 12.83 2.29 10.29
CA HIS A 321 12.71 1.06 11.07
C HIS A 321 11.33 0.45 10.89
N PRO A 322 11.17 -0.66 10.14
CA PRO A 322 9.86 -1.18 9.79
C PRO A 322 9.08 -1.69 11.01
N LEU A 323 7.88 -1.14 11.18
CA LEU A 323 6.86 -1.61 12.10
C LEU A 323 5.63 -1.97 11.28
N ILE A 324 5.22 -3.24 11.34
CA ILE A 324 4.12 -3.72 10.54
C ILE A 324 2.84 -3.66 11.38
N HIS A 325 1.87 -2.85 10.94
CA HIS A 325 0.52 -2.82 11.47
C HIS A 325 -0.46 -3.34 10.43
N GLY A 326 -1.45 -4.11 10.85
CA GLY A 326 -2.51 -4.59 9.99
C GLY A 326 -3.85 -4.57 10.71
N ILE A 327 -4.92 -4.24 10.01
CA ILE A 327 -6.28 -4.51 10.45
C ILE A 327 -6.81 -5.61 9.55
N LEU A 328 -6.92 -6.81 10.08
CA LEU A 328 -7.52 -7.94 9.39
C LEU A 328 -9.04 -7.81 9.50
N LEU A 329 -9.69 -7.52 8.39
CA LEU A 329 -11.14 -7.52 8.31
C LEU A 329 -11.65 -8.97 8.22
N THR A 330 -12.67 -9.26 8.98
CA THR A 330 -13.36 -10.55 9.00
C THR A 330 -14.85 -10.32 8.69
N ALA A 331 -15.66 -11.36 8.69
CA ALA A 331 -17.11 -11.22 8.62
C ALA A 331 -17.70 -10.54 9.87
N ASP A 332 -17.01 -10.74 11.00
CA ASP A 332 -17.37 -10.19 12.31
C ASP A 332 -16.49 -8.96 12.66
N GLU A 333 -16.01 -8.90 13.89
CA GLU A 333 -15.15 -7.82 14.37
C GLU A 333 -13.72 -7.93 13.82
N PRO A 334 -13.08 -6.82 13.47
CA PRO A 334 -11.73 -6.82 12.95
C PRO A 334 -10.71 -7.27 13.99
N ARG A 335 -9.53 -7.74 13.53
CA ARG A 335 -8.38 -8.04 14.38
C ARG A 335 -7.25 -7.07 14.06
N TYR A 336 -6.59 -6.56 15.09
CA TYR A 336 -5.48 -5.61 14.99
C TYR A 336 -4.17 -6.39 15.17
N LEU A 337 -3.32 -6.29 14.17
CA LEU A 337 -2.08 -7.05 14.06
C LEU A 337 -0.89 -6.10 14.16
N THR A 338 0.10 -6.45 14.97
CA THR A 338 1.35 -5.71 15.06
C THR A 338 2.53 -6.65 15.01
N ALA A 339 3.54 -6.32 14.21
CA ALA A 339 4.81 -7.04 14.17
C ALA A 339 5.98 -6.06 14.13
N ARG A 340 6.95 -6.28 15.03
CA ARG A 340 8.17 -5.49 15.12
C ARG A 340 9.39 -6.38 15.07
N ILE A 341 10.32 -6.06 14.20
CA ILE A 341 11.65 -6.67 14.21
C ILE A 341 12.44 -5.97 15.32
N THR A 342 12.70 -6.69 16.43
CA THR A 342 13.57 -6.21 17.50
C THR A 342 14.98 -6.74 17.26
N GLY A 343 15.99 -5.88 17.43
CA GLY A 343 17.40 -6.19 17.08
C GLY A 343 17.91 -7.55 17.59
N GLY A 344 18.85 -8.15 16.87
CA GLY A 344 19.30 -9.53 17.07
C GLY A 344 18.38 -10.53 16.34
N HIS A 345 17.86 -11.52 17.01
CA HIS A 345 16.85 -12.47 16.48
C HIS A 345 15.47 -12.24 17.14
N GLY A 346 15.26 -11.08 17.78
CA GLY A 346 14.02 -10.75 18.45
C GLY A 346 12.95 -10.33 17.44
N PHE A 347 11.77 -10.93 17.59
CA PHE A 347 10.57 -10.58 16.86
C PHE A 347 9.44 -10.49 17.86
N SER A 348 8.69 -9.39 17.90
CA SER A 348 7.48 -9.28 18.70
C SER A 348 6.28 -9.22 17.78
N SER A 349 5.27 -10.01 18.08
CA SER A 349 4.03 -10.05 17.34
C SER A 349 2.83 -10.11 18.29
N GLU A 350 1.81 -9.37 17.92
CA GLU A 350 0.60 -9.23 18.73
C GLU A 350 -0.63 -9.24 17.83
N ILE A 351 -1.69 -9.90 18.28
CA ILE A 351 -3.04 -9.82 17.72
C ILE A 351 -4.01 -9.43 18.83
N SER A 352 -4.90 -8.49 18.54
CA SER A 352 -5.84 -7.93 19.54
C SER A 352 -7.17 -7.60 18.87
N GLU A 353 -8.24 -7.55 19.68
CA GLU A 353 -9.56 -7.03 19.29
C GLU A 353 -9.64 -5.51 19.40
N THR A 354 -8.67 -4.89 20.04
CA THR A 354 -8.57 -3.44 20.20
C THR A 354 -7.29 -2.89 19.56
N PRO A 355 -7.32 -1.71 18.94
CA PRO A 355 -6.14 -1.14 18.30
C PRO A 355 -5.07 -0.75 19.31
N SER A 356 -3.80 -1.04 18.99
CA SER A 356 -2.62 -0.60 19.75
C SER A 356 -2.02 0.72 19.22
N TRP A 357 -2.63 1.32 18.20
CA TRP A 357 -2.21 2.61 17.63
C TRP A 357 -3.41 3.55 17.45
N SER A 358 -3.16 4.85 17.33
CA SER A 358 -4.18 5.90 17.20
C SER A 358 -3.77 6.89 16.10
N PRO A 359 -4.70 7.28 15.20
CA PRO A 359 -6.04 6.70 15.03
C PRO A 359 -6.00 5.25 14.55
N PRO A 360 -7.03 4.43 14.84
CA PRO A 360 -7.11 3.04 14.44
C PRO A 360 -7.48 2.93 12.95
N SER A 361 -6.51 3.21 12.09
CA SER A 361 -6.67 3.19 10.64
C SER A 361 -5.79 2.12 10.00
N LYS A 362 -6.18 1.61 8.82
CA LYS A 362 -5.40 0.61 8.07
C LYS A 362 -4.04 1.14 7.61
N ILE A 363 -3.89 2.45 7.50
CA ILE A 363 -2.62 3.13 7.25
C ILE A 363 -2.20 3.75 8.57
N ALA A 364 -1.29 3.13 9.29
CA ALA A 364 -0.71 3.70 10.51
C ALA A 364 0.39 4.71 10.11
N ALA A 365 -0.01 5.94 9.80
CA ALA A 365 0.84 7.04 9.39
C ALA A 365 0.94 8.10 10.50
N LYS A 366 2.10 8.71 10.65
CA LYS A 366 2.36 9.67 11.73
C LYS A 366 1.64 11.00 11.53
N TYR A 367 1.62 11.49 10.31
CA TYR A 367 1.01 12.77 9.95
C TYR A 367 -0.31 12.59 9.17
N LEU A 368 -0.35 11.70 8.19
CA LEU A 368 -1.51 11.52 7.31
C LEU A 368 -2.72 10.95 8.06
N SER A 369 -2.54 9.95 8.95
CA SER A 369 -3.70 9.34 9.61
C SER A 369 -4.45 10.31 10.53
N PRO A 370 -3.79 11.09 11.41
CA PRO A 370 -4.47 12.12 12.19
C PRO A 370 -5.08 13.24 11.32
N TYR A 371 -4.40 13.60 10.22
CA TYR A 371 -4.89 14.61 9.30
C TYR A 371 -6.21 14.18 8.62
N LEU A 372 -6.26 12.95 8.09
CA LEU A 372 -7.48 12.42 7.48
C LEU A 372 -8.61 12.25 8.50
N GLU A 373 -8.31 11.80 9.71
CA GLU A 373 -9.30 11.73 10.79
C GLU A 373 -9.88 13.13 11.13
N GLY A 374 -9.04 14.16 11.11
CA GLY A 374 -9.46 15.55 11.27
C GLY A 374 -10.43 16.01 10.17
N LEU A 375 -10.13 15.70 8.91
CA LEU A 375 -11.01 16.01 7.77
C LEU A 375 -12.36 15.27 7.90
N ASP A 376 -12.33 14.01 8.31
CA ASP A 376 -13.52 13.19 8.47
C ASP A 376 -14.45 13.75 9.57
N ARG A 377 -13.89 14.21 10.68
CA ARG A 377 -14.65 14.84 11.78
C ARG A 377 -15.22 16.21 11.38
N ALA A 378 -14.51 16.96 10.54
CA ALA A 378 -14.96 18.26 10.06
C ALA A 378 -16.09 18.18 9.02
N GLY A 379 -16.45 16.97 8.56
CA GLY A 379 -17.51 16.75 7.57
C GLY A 379 -17.12 17.26 6.19
N ALA A 380 -15.85 17.27 5.84
CA ALA A 380 -15.39 17.55 4.48
C ALA A 380 -16.12 16.60 3.51
N PRO A 381 -16.76 17.14 2.45
CA PRO A 381 -17.58 16.31 1.57
C PRO A 381 -16.69 15.24 0.93
N ALA A 382 -17.02 13.96 1.20
CA ALA A 382 -16.63 12.91 0.29
C ALA A 382 -17.24 13.28 -1.06
N VAL A 383 -16.43 13.42 -2.08
CA VAL A 383 -16.95 13.59 -3.45
C VAL A 383 -17.64 12.28 -3.78
N ALA A 384 -18.96 12.36 -4.02
CA ALA A 384 -19.80 11.22 -4.37
C ALA A 384 -19.50 10.73 -5.79
#